data_f926eb2e501da6393de23d5985bf4679
#
_entry.id   f926eb2e501da6393de23d5985bf4679
#
_cell.length_a   1.000
_cell.length_b   1.000
_cell.length_c   1.000
_cell.angle_alpha   90.00
_cell.angle_beta   90.00
_cell.angle_gamma   90.00
#
_symmetry.space_group_name_H-M   'P 1'
#
loop_
_entity.id
_entity.type
_entity.pdbx_description
1 polymer ?
#
loop_
_entity_poly.entity_id
_entity_poly.type
_entity_poly.pdbx_seq_one_letter_code
_entity_poly.pdbx_strand_id
1 'polypeptide(L)'
;MRDLVKHEQFELEVIDRLQSGRFLANLIFGGGTMLRLCHGLDRYSVGLDFWVTKDMDWPEYYRRLEQYLMQFYKLADSANKHFTILFELKSPQYPRLLKIEIRKETRVIKTDTSIAYSPNSTVQVMMKTVALKDMMKSKIEAFLSRGEVRDAYDIEFLLKRGIPLNADNETLNKLVTGLKKLSKTDFSVKLGTLLDASKRKYYQENKFRILEMHLRDKLKGE
;
A
#
# COMPACT_ATOMS: atom_id res chain seq x y z
N MET A 1 -13.76 10.40 7.20
CA MET A 1 -13.30 10.94 5.89
C MET A 1 -12.36 12.13 6.03
N ARG A 2 -12.74 13.22 6.72
CA ARG A 2 -11.86 14.42 6.85
C ARG A 2 -10.45 14.08 7.38
N ASP A 3 -10.33 13.18 8.34
CA ASP A 3 -9.04 12.77 8.90
C ASP A 3 -8.21 11.95 7.92
N LEU A 4 -8.85 11.18 7.03
CA LEU A 4 -8.16 10.41 6.01
C LEU A 4 -7.65 11.31 4.88
N VAL A 5 -8.40 12.35 4.52
CA VAL A 5 -7.93 13.39 3.57
C VAL A 5 -6.69 14.10 4.13
N LYS A 6 -6.73 14.52 5.40
CA LYS A 6 -5.55 15.12 6.05
C LYS A 6 -4.38 14.14 6.15
N HIS A 7 -4.67 12.87 6.38
CA HIS A 7 -3.62 11.84 6.42
C HIS A 7 -2.95 11.66 5.05
N GLU A 8 -3.73 11.66 3.96
CA GLU A 8 -3.23 11.62 2.59
C GLU A 8 -2.35 12.85 2.26
N GLN A 9 -2.72 14.04 2.75
CA GLN A 9 -1.88 15.24 2.65
C GLN A 9 -0.56 15.05 3.40
N PHE A 10 -0.59 14.42 4.58
CA PHE A 10 0.61 14.12 5.36
C PHE A 10 1.52 13.11 4.63
N GLU A 11 0.95 12.08 4.02
CA GLU A 11 1.69 11.12 3.19
C GLU A 11 2.46 11.84 2.07
N LEU A 12 1.80 12.72 1.33
CA LEU A 12 2.43 13.48 0.24
C LEU A 12 3.49 14.46 0.74
N GLU A 13 3.26 15.17 1.84
CA GLU A 13 4.25 16.06 2.45
C GLU A 13 5.51 15.28 2.83
N VAL A 14 5.36 14.11 3.46
CA VAL A 14 6.51 13.29 3.85
C VAL A 14 7.25 12.74 2.62
N ILE A 15 6.54 12.31 1.57
CA ILE A 15 7.16 11.87 0.32
C ILE A 15 7.98 13.01 -0.30
N ASP A 16 7.47 14.24 -0.33
CA ASP A 16 8.18 15.42 -0.83
C ASP A 16 9.44 15.72 -0.03
N ARG A 17 9.36 15.63 1.32
CA ARG A 17 10.54 15.76 2.19
C ARG A 17 11.58 14.67 1.91
N LEU A 18 11.16 13.41 1.77
CA LEU A 18 12.07 12.32 1.43
C LEU A 18 12.74 12.53 0.06
N GLN A 19 12.02 13.06 -0.92
CA GLN A 19 12.57 13.44 -2.23
C GLN A 19 13.59 14.56 -2.10
N SER A 20 13.26 15.64 -1.39
CA SER A 20 14.12 16.78 -1.15
C SER A 20 15.41 16.39 -0.42
N GLY A 21 15.32 15.47 0.54
CA GLY A 21 16.47 14.89 1.25
C GLY A 21 17.23 13.81 0.47
N ARG A 22 16.81 13.50 -0.77
CA ARG A 22 17.40 12.46 -1.65
C ARG A 22 17.33 11.04 -1.08
N PHE A 23 16.42 10.77 -0.14
CA PHE A 23 16.24 9.44 0.43
C PHE A 23 15.52 8.47 -0.50
N LEU A 24 14.73 8.96 -1.47
CA LEU A 24 14.01 8.12 -2.42
C LEU A 24 14.88 7.51 -3.54
N ALA A 25 16.15 7.92 -3.68
CA ALA A 25 17.03 7.48 -4.78
C ALA A 25 17.18 5.95 -4.89
N ASN A 26 17.19 5.25 -3.75
CA ASN A 26 17.33 3.80 -3.66
C ASN A 26 16.04 3.09 -3.23
N LEU A 27 14.96 3.83 -3.00
CA LEU A 27 13.69 3.30 -2.57
C LEU A 27 12.72 3.15 -3.75
N ILE A 28 11.86 2.16 -3.65
CA ILE A 28 10.79 1.89 -4.61
C ILE A 28 9.49 1.91 -3.82
N PHE A 29 8.62 2.83 -4.18
CA PHE A 29 7.34 2.99 -3.52
C PHE A 29 6.41 1.84 -3.86
N GLY A 30 5.79 1.23 -2.85
CA GLY A 30 4.89 0.10 -2.97
C GLY A 30 3.65 0.26 -2.09
N GLY A 31 2.96 -0.84 -1.87
CA GLY A 31 1.84 -0.89 -0.93
C GLY A 31 0.55 -0.24 -1.43
N GLY A 32 -0.39 -0.09 -0.50
CA GLY A 32 -1.71 0.47 -0.80
C GLY A 32 -1.68 1.97 -1.09
N THR A 33 -0.79 2.71 -0.44
CA THR A 33 -0.65 4.16 -0.65
C THR A 33 -0.08 4.47 -2.03
N MET A 34 0.86 3.65 -2.53
CA MET A 34 1.33 3.76 -3.91
C MET A 34 0.17 3.54 -4.90
N LEU A 35 -0.64 2.49 -4.71
CA LEU A 35 -1.80 2.26 -5.57
C LEU A 35 -2.78 3.44 -5.52
N ARG A 36 -2.94 4.08 -4.37
CA ARG A 36 -3.83 5.22 -4.22
C ARG A 36 -3.28 6.48 -4.88
N LEU A 37 -2.08 6.90 -4.51
CA LEU A 37 -1.51 8.16 -4.95
C LEU A 37 -1.02 8.15 -6.40
N CYS A 38 -0.58 6.99 -6.91
CA CYS A 38 -0.04 6.87 -8.27
C CYS A 38 -1.03 6.27 -9.28
N HIS A 39 -2.00 5.48 -8.81
CA HIS A 39 -2.89 4.73 -9.71
C HIS A 39 -4.38 4.90 -9.41
N GLY A 40 -4.75 5.78 -8.46
CA GLY A 40 -6.14 6.13 -8.18
C GLY A 40 -6.94 5.01 -7.51
N LEU A 41 -6.30 4.20 -6.65
CA LEU A 41 -7.01 3.28 -5.76
C LEU A 41 -8.01 4.09 -4.93
N ASP A 42 -9.26 3.67 -4.98
CA ASP A 42 -10.37 4.45 -4.45
C ASP A 42 -10.73 4.14 -2.98
N ARG A 43 -9.92 3.33 -2.30
CA ARG A 43 -9.87 3.28 -0.83
C ARG A 43 -8.71 4.09 -0.28
N TYR A 44 -8.87 4.67 0.88
CA TYR A 44 -7.75 5.28 1.60
C TYR A 44 -6.76 4.23 2.08
N SER A 45 -5.51 4.63 2.17
CA SER A 45 -4.42 3.86 2.75
C SER A 45 -3.78 4.67 3.87
N VAL A 46 -3.02 4.04 4.75
CA VAL A 46 -2.44 4.71 5.93
C VAL A 46 -1.03 4.17 6.17
N GLY A 47 -0.06 4.81 5.57
CA GLY A 47 1.36 4.46 5.72
C GLY A 47 2.10 4.38 4.39
N LEU A 48 3.41 4.57 4.45
CA LEU A 48 4.30 4.56 3.31
C LEU A 48 5.15 3.29 3.35
N ASP A 49 4.99 2.43 2.34
CA ASP A 49 5.73 1.19 2.19
C ASP A 49 6.78 1.34 1.08
N PHE A 50 8.04 1.08 1.41
CA PHE A 50 9.13 1.11 0.45
C PHE A 50 9.86 -0.23 0.37
N TRP A 51 10.33 -0.55 -0.84
CA TRP A 51 11.13 -1.71 -1.16
C TRP A 51 12.48 -1.26 -1.71
N VAL A 52 13.42 -2.21 -1.84
CA VAL A 52 14.74 -1.96 -2.44
C VAL A 52 15.09 -3.05 -3.45
N THR A 53 15.91 -2.70 -4.44
CA THR A 53 16.45 -3.66 -5.42
C THR A 53 17.92 -3.99 -5.18
N LYS A 54 18.57 -3.27 -4.28
CA LYS A 54 19.98 -3.47 -3.90
C LYS A 54 20.14 -3.22 -2.40
N ASP A 55 21.11 -3.88 -1.84
CA ASP A 55 21.49 -3.69 -0.44
C ASP A 55 22.15 -2.32 -0.21
N MET A 56 22.08 -1.83 1.01
CA MET A 56 22.59 -0.53 1.43
C MET A 56 23.28 -0.67 2.81
N ASP A 57 24.05 0.33 3.19
CA ASP A 57 24.49 0.49 4.57
C ASP A 57 23.28 0.92 5.44
N TRP A 58 22.57 -0.08 6.00
CA TRP A 58 21.33 0.13 6.75
C TRP A 58 21.52 0.94 8.03
N PRO A 59 22.57 0.73 8.85
CA PRO A 59 22.84 1.58 10.00
C PRO A 59 23.03 3.05 9.64
N GLU A 60 23.85 3.34 8.64
CA GLU A 60 24.09 4.70 8.19
C GLU A 60 22.85 5.33 7.54
N TYR A 61 22.15 4.58 6.69
CA TYR A 61 20.90 5.05 6.07
C TYR A 61 19.84 5.38 7.12
N TYR A 62 19.65 4.49 8.11
CA TYR A 62 18.71 4.70 9.21
C TYR A 62 19.03 5.97 10.00
N ARG A 63 20.29 6.11 10.44
CA ARG A 63 20.74 7.25 11.23
C ARG A 63 20.53 8.58 10.50
N ARG A 64 20.88 8.65 9.21
CA ARG A 64 20.69 9.85 8.39
C ARG A 64 19.23 10.19 8.19
N LEU A 65 18.39 9.19 7.90
CA LEU A 65 16.97 9.38 7.70
C LEU A 65 16.27 9.81 8.99
N GLU A 66 16.62 9.21 10.12
CA GLU A 66 16.12 9.57 11.45
C GLU A 66 16.42 11.04 11.77
N GLN A 67 17.68 11.45 11.66
CA GLN A 67 18.11 12.83 11.89
C GLN A 67 17.42 13.83 10.95
N TYR A 68 17.18 13.44 9.70
CA TYR A 68 16.48 14.30 8.75
C TYR A 68 15.00 14.45 9.09
N LEU A 69 14.31 13.36 9.41
CA LEU A 69 12.89 13.39 9.77
C LEU A 69 12.62 14.18 11.06
N MET A 70 13.54 14.11 12.04
CA MET A 70 13.45 14.86 13.30
C MET A 70 13.50 16.38 13.12
N GLN A 71 13.97 16.89 11.98
CA GLN A 71 13.94 18.33 11.68
C GLN A 71 12.52 18.85 11.43
N PHE A 72 11.58 17.99 11.04
CA PHE A 72 10.22 18.36 10.63
C PHE A 72 9.15 17.74 11.53
N TYR A 73 9.41 16.57 12.11
CA TYR A 73 8.41 15.76 12.79
C TYR A 73 8.93 15.26 14.14
N LYS A 74 7.98 15.03 15.07
CA LYS A 74 8.30 14.25 16.27
C LYS A 74 8.21 12.75 15.92
N LEU A 75 9.26 11.99 16.26
CA LEU A 75 9.21 10.54 16.17
C LEU A 75 8.40 9.99 17.36
N ALA A 76 7.31 9.29 17.07
CA ALA A 76 6.54 8.56 18.07
C ALA A 76 7.17 7.18 18.31
N ASP A 77 7.72 6.58 17.26
CA ASP A 77 8.51 5.34 17.30
C ASP A 77 9.52 5.33 16.16
N SER A 78 10.67 4.70 16.37
CA SER A 78 11.66 4.43 15.32
C SER A 78 12.44 3.15 15.64
N ALA A 79 12.69 2.32 14.62
CA ALA A 79 13.42 1.08 14.80
C ALA A 79 14.15 0.63 13.53
N ASN A 80 15.41 0.27 13.70
CA ASN A 80 16.21 -0.42 12.69
C ASN A 80 16.18 -1.93 12.98
N LYS A 81 15.12 -2.63 12.53
CA LYS A 81 14.93 -4.07 12.73
C LYS A 81 15.72 -4.88 11.71
N HIS A 82 15.80 -6.20 11.91
CA HIS A 82 16.54 -7.08 11.00
C HIS A 82 16.05 -6.99 9.54
N PHE A 83 14.74 -7.07 9.34
CA PHE A 83 14.14 -7.07 7.99
C PHE A 83 13.55 -5.73 7.55
N THR A 84 13.38 -4.77 8.47
CA THR A 84 12.69 -3.51 8.17
C THR A 84 13.25 -2.34 8.96
N ILE A 85 13.21 -1.17 8.35
CA ILE A 85 13.30 0.10 9.05
C ILE A 85 11.87 0.61 9.24
N LEU A 86 11.56 1.08 10.44
CA LEU A 86 10.28 1.64 10.83
C LEU A 86 10.46 3.04 11.37
N PHE A 87 9.58 3.97 10.96
CA PHE A 87 9.36 5.25 11.62
C PHE A 87 7.87 5.49 11.79
N GLU A 88 7.48 6.01 12.95
CA GLU A 88 6.14 6.57 13.19
C GLU A 88 6.28 8.06 13.46
N LEU A 89 5.74 8.86 12.54
CA LEU A 89 5.84 10.33 12.56
C LEU A 89 4.58 10.93 13.17
N LYS A 90 4.78 11.92 14.04
CA LYS A 90 3.73 12.76 14.61
C LYS A 90 3.95 14.21 14.20
N SER A 91 2.90 14.86 13.70
CA SER A 91 2.87 16.29 13.42
C SER A 91 1.63 16.92 14.07
N PRO A 92 1.72 18.13 14.63
CA PRO A 92 0.56 18.81 15.19
C PRO A 92 -0.49 19.21 14.12
N GLN A 93 -0.09 19.25 12.85
CA GLN A 93 -0.95 19.64 11.73
C GLN A 93 -1.87 18.48 11.28
N TYR A 94 -1.52 17.24 11.62
CA TYR A 94 -2.20 16.04 11.16
C TYR A 94 -2.73 15.20 12.33
N PRO A 95 -3.99 14.70 12.24
CA PRO A 95 -4.66 14.04 13.37
C PRO A 95 -4.14 12.62 13.65
N ARG A 96 -3.41 12.02 12.70
CA ARG A 96 -2.94 10.64 12.78
C ARG A 96 -1.43 10.55 12.69
N LEU A 97 -0.87 9.51 13.31
CA LEU A 97 0.53 9.13 13.10
C LEU A 97 0.68 8.59 11.67
N LEU A 98 1.82 8.89 11.04
CA LEU A 98 2.19 8.32 9.75
C LEU A 98 3.32 7.32 9.94
N LYS A 99 3.04 6.09 9.52
CA LYS A 99 4.02 5.01 9.51
C LYS A 99 4.79 4.99 8.19
N ILE A 100 6.11 4.93 8.27
CA ILE A 100 7.01 4.61 7.15
C ILE A 100 7.61 3.23 7.41
N GLU A 101 7.53 2.34 6.46
CA GLU A 101 8.14 1.02 6.49
C GLU A 101 9.04 0.82 5.28
N ILE A 102 10.33 0.53 5.50
CA ILE A 102 11.28 0.23 4.44
C ILE A 102 11.74 -1.21 4.61
N ARG A 103 11.42 -2.06 3.64
CA ARG A 103 11.84 -3.47 3.64
C ARG A 103 13.27 -3.58 3.11
N LYS A 104 14.14 -4.19 3.93
CA LYS A 104 15.57 -4.35 3.62
C LYS A 104 15.85 -5.50 2.65
N GLU A 105 14.92 -6.45 2.57
CA GLU A 105 15.02 -7.55 1.63
C GLU A 105 15.08 -7.03 0.19
N THR A 106 16.16 -7.35 -0.51
CA THR A 106 16.28 -7.03 -1.94
C THR A 106 15.37 -7.91 -2.76
N ARG A 107 14.58 -7.30 -3.65
CA ARG A 107 13.63 -8.01 -4.50
C ARG A 107 13.94 -7.80 -5.96
N VAL A 108 13.85 -8.88 -6.74
CA VAL A 108 13.86 -8.81 -8.20
C VAL A 108 12.44 -8.44 -8.65
N ILE A 109 12.21 -7.15 -8.83
CA ILE A 109 10.91 -6.60 -9.24
C ILE A 109 11.10 -5.64 -10.41
N LYS A 110 10.07 -5.55 -11.24
CA LYS A 110 9.99 -4.48 -12.25
C LYS A 110 9.55 -3.19 -11.60
N THR A 111 10.12 -2.09 -12.02
CA THR A 111 9.81 -0.76 -11.54
C THR A 111 9.32 0.12 -12.67
N ASP A 112 8.36 0.98 -12.35
CA ASP A 112 7.88 2.06 -13.22
C ASP A 112 8.24 3.41 -12.58
N THR A 113 8.11 4.49 -13.35
CA THR A 113 8.13 5.85 -12.82
C THR A 113 6.72 6.38 -12.81
N SER A 114 6.26 6.88 -11.67
CA SER A 114 4.91 7.41 -11.49
C SER A 114 4.95 8.73 -10.73
N ILE A 115 3.89 9.51 -10.85
CA ILE A 115 3.67 10.72 -10.07
C ILE A 115 2.73 10.39 -8.93
N ALA A 116 3.19 10.55 -7.69
CA ALA A 116 2.34 10.51 -6.50
C ALA A 116 1.66 11.88 -6.35
N TYR A 117 0.33 11.90 -6.35
CA TYR A 117 -0.48 13.10 -6.19
C TYR A 117 -1.84 12.79 -5.56
N SER A 118 -2.52 13.83 -5.11
CA SER A 118 -3.91 13.77 -4.65
C SER A 118 -4.65 15.06 -5.04
N PRO A 119 -5.96 14.99 -5.35
CA PRO A 119 -6.78 16.19 -5.58
C PRO A 119 -6.91 17.05 -4.32
N ASN A 120 -6.51 16.53 -3.15
CA ASN A 120 -6.56 17.23 -1.88
C ASN A 120 -5.22 17.92 -1.51
N SER A 121 -4.22 17.89 -2.39
CA SER A 121 -2.88 18.48 -2.15
C SER A 121 -2.33 19.10 -3.43
N THR A 122 -1.52 20.14 -3.27
CA THR A 122 -0.75 20.72 -4.40
C THR A 122 0.58 20.02 -4.63
N VAL A 123 0.98 19.14 -3.71
CA VAL A 123 2.23 18.37 -3.79
C VAL A 123 2.11 17.26 -4.83
N GLN A 124 3.10 17.21 -5.73
CA GLN A 124 3.25 16.17 -6.75
C GLN A 124 4.70 15.71 -6.77
N VAL A 125 4.95 14.40 -6.63
CA VAL A 125 6.31 13.86 -6.55
C VAL A 125 6.49 12.74 -7.57
N MET A 126 7.46 12.90 -8.47
CA MET A 126 7.87 11.83 -9.38
C MET A 126 8.80 10.87 -8.66
N MET A 127 8.48 9.57 -8.69
CA MET A 127 9.25 8.56 -7.97
C MET A 127 9.19 7.18 -8.62
N LYS A 128 10.13 6.31 -8.25
CA LYS A 128 10.09 4.90 -8.65
C LYS A 128 9.01 4.16 -7.88
N THR A 129 8.20 3.39 -8.60
CA THR A 129 7.11 2.58 -8.05
C THR A 129 7.27 1.12 -8.44
N VAL A 130 6.68 0.22 -7.68
CA VAL A 130 6.57 -1.19 -8.05
C VAL A 130 5.62 -1.31 -9.25
N ALA A 131 6.02 -2.02 -10.30
CA ALA A 131 5.16 -2.28 -11.45
C ALA A 131 3.88 -3.03 -11.03
N LEU A 132 2.74 -2.67 -11.62
CA LEU A 132 1.43 -3.18 -11.18
C LEU A 132 1.31 -4.71 -11.25
N LYS A 133 2.01 -5.38 -12.18
CA LYS A 133 2.04 -6.85 -12.23
C LYS A 133 2.73 -7.48 -11.01
N ASP A 134 3.81 -6.88 -10.54
CA ASP A 134 4.50 -7.35 -9.33
C ASP A 134 3.75 -6.93 -8.06
N MET A 135 3.03 -5.79 -8.11
CA MET A 135 2.12 -5.41 -7.04
C MET A 135 0.94 -6.40 -6.92
N MET A 136 0.39 -6.91 -8.03
CA MET A 136 -0.63 -7.97 -8.01
C MET A 136 -0.12 -9.21 -7.26
N LYS A 137 1.08 -9.70 -7.59
CA LYS A 137 1.70 -10.84 -6.90
C LYS A 137 1.84 -10.56 -5.39
N SER A 138 2.40 -9.40 -5.05
CA SER A 138 2.58 -9.01 -3.64
C SER A 138 1.25 -8.94 -2.87
N LYS A 139 0.16 -8.49 -3.50
CA LYS A 139 -1.16 -8.44 -2.86
C LYS A 139 -1.77 -9.83 -2.69
N ILE A 140 -1.55 -10.75 -3.63
CA ILE A 140 -1.94 -12.16 -3.50
C ILE A 140 -1.19 -12.79 -2.31
N GLU A 141 0.14 -12.67 -2.26
CA GLU A 141 0.97 -13.18 -1.16
C GLU A 141 0.51 -12.61 0.19
N ALA A 142 0.28 -11.31 0.27
CA ALA A 142 -0.17 -10.64 1.48
C ALA A 142 -1.55 -11.14 1.92
N PHE A 143 -2.51 -11.29 1.01
CA PHE A 143 -3.82 -11.80 1.34
C PHE A 143 -3.77 -13.25 1.84
N LEU A 144 -2.99 -14.11 1.20
CA LEU A 144 -2.83 -15.51 1.62
C LEU A 144 -2.13 -15.64 2.97
N SER A 145 -1.19 -14.73 3.27
CA SER A 145 -0.45 -14.73 4.54
C SER A 145 -1.27 -14.25 5.73
N ARG A 146 -2.01 -13.12 5.57
CA ARG A 146 -2.65 -12.43 6.70
C ARG A 146 -4.18 -12.33 6.63
N GLY A 147 -4.81 -12.67 5.49
CA GLY A 147 -6.26 -12.66 5.32
C GLY A 147 -6.91 -11.29 5.41
N GLU A 148 -6.18 -10.20 5.17
CA GLU A 148 -6.71 -8.85 5.31
C GLU A 148 -7.60 -8.45 4.14
N VAL A 149 -8.81 -8.00 4.44
CA VAL A 149 -9.81 -7.58 3.44
C VAL A 149 -9.30 -6.48 2.50
N ARG A 150 -8.36 -5.65 2.97
CA ARG A 150 -7.71 -4.60 2.16
C ARG A 150 -6.91 -5.18 1.00
N ASP A 151 -6.25 -6.33 1.21
CA ASP A 151 -5.45 -6.95 0.15
C ASP A 151 -6.35 -7.56 -0.92
N ALA A 152 -7.47 -8.18 -0.53
CA ALA A 152 -8.49 -8.65 -1.48
C ALA A 152 -9.09 -7.48 -2.30
N TYR A 153 -9.32 -6.32 -1.66
CA TYR A 153 -9.76 -5.11 -2.35
C TYR A 153 -8.73 -4.63 -3.39
N ASP A 154 -7.45 -4.62 -3.01
CA ASP A 154 -6.37 -4.20 -3.90
C ASP A 154 -6.20 -5.17 -5.09
N ILE A 155 -6.37 -6.48 -4.88
CA ILE A 155 -6.39 -7.49 -5.95
C ILE A 155 -7.54 -7.21 -6.92
N GLU A 156 -8.76 -6.99 -6.42
CA GLU A 156 -9.92 -6.68 -7.26
C GLU A 156 -9.75 -5.36 -8.01
N PHE A 157 -9.16 -4.34 -7.37
CA PHE A 157 -8.83 -3.07 -8.02
C PHE A 157 -7.85 -3.27 -9.19
N LEU A 158 -6.77 -4.00 -8.97
CA LEU A 158 -5.78 -4.29 -10.00
C LEU A 158 -6.40 -5.11 -11.15
N LEU A 159 -7.25 -6.07 -10.82
CA LEU A 159 -7.99 -6.86 -11.81
C LEU A 159 -8.89 -5.95 -12.68
N LYS A 160 -9.66 -5.04 -12.07
CA LYS A 160 -10.50 -4.06 -12.79
C LYS A 160 -9.69 -3.11 -13.68
N ARG A 161 -8.40 -2.94 -13.42
CA ARG A 161 -7.46 -2.21 -14.27
C ARG A 161 -6.81 -3.05 -15.37
N GLY A 162 -7.26 -4.28 -15.56
CA GLY A 162 -6.74 -5.19 -16.59
C GLY A 162 -5.39 -5.82 -16.23
N ILE A 163 -4.94 -5.72 -14.97
CA ILE A 163 -3.72 -6.42 -14.54
C ILE A 163 -4.04 -7.91 -14.37
N PRO A 164 -3.36 -8.79 -15.11
CA PRO A 164 -3.69 -10.21 -15.07
C PRO A 164 -3.37 -10.82 -13.70
N LEU A 165 -4.32 -11.57 -13.16
CA LEU A 165 -4.13 -12.40 -11.97
C LEU A 165 -3.54 -13.73 -12.44
N ASN A 166 -2.21 -13.82 -12.49
CA ASN A 166 -1.50 -15.03 -12.89
C ASN A 166 -1.07 -15.79 -11.62
N ALA A 167 -1.71 -16.92 -11.38
CA ALA A 167 -1.46 -17.82 -10.28
C ALA A 167 -1.79 -19.25 -10.69
N ASP A 168 -1.17 -20.23 -10.04
CA ASP A 168 -1.50 -21.63 -10.21
C ASP A 168 -2.85 -21.98 -9.55
N ASN A 169 -3.38 -23.13 -9.89
CA ASN A 169 -4.68 -23.57 -9.37
C ASN A 169 -4.71 -23.73 -7.85
N GLU A 170 -3.59 -24.09 -7.23
CA GLU A 170 -3.49 -24.16 -5.77
C GLU A 170 -3.67 -22.78 -5.12
N THR A 171 -2.95 -21.78 -5.63
CA THR A 171 -3.06 -20.38 -5.22
C THR A 171 -4.47 -19.83 -5.45
N LEU A 172 -5.08 -20.11 -6.62
CA LEU A 172 -6.45 -19.70 -6.94
C LEU A 172 -7.46 -20.29 -5.94
N ASN A 173 -7.35 -21.57 -5.60
CA ASN A 173 -8.21 -22.23 -4.61
C ASN A 173 -8.01 -21.65 -3.19
N LYS A 174 -6.76 -21.33 -2.81
CA LYS A 174 -6.47 -20.64 -1.54
C LYS A 174 -7.12 -19.25 -1.49
N LEU A 175 -7.07 -18.48 -2.59
CA LEU A 175 -7.74 -17.18 -2.69
C LEU A 175 -9.27 -17.34 -2.50
N VAL A 176 -9.91 -18.26 -3.21
CA VAL A 176 -11.35 -18.53 -3.06
C VAL A 176 -11.70 -18.87 -1.61
N THR A 177 -10.88 -19.73 -1.00
CA THR A 177 -11.09 -20.15 0.40
C THR A 177 -10.90 -18.97 1.36
N GLY A 178 -9.89 -18.12 1.13
CA GLY A 178 -9.63 -16.92 1.92
C GLY A 178 -10.77 -15.91 1.82
N LEU A 179 -11.30 -15.66 0.62
CA LEU A 179 -12.44 -14.75 0.42
C LEU A 179 -13.69 -15.20 1.18
N LYS A 180 -13.97 -16.50 1.23
CA LYS A 180 -15.12 -17.05 1.99
C LYS A 180 -14.98 -16.88 3.51
N LYS A 181 -13.77 -16.74 4.04
CA LYS A 181 -13.52 -16.51 5.47
C LYS A 181 -13.73 -15.07 5.90
N LEU A 182 -13.82 -14.11 4.96
CA LEU A 182 -14.04 -12.70 5.29
C LEU A 182 -15.41 -12.50 5.94
N SER A 183 -15.38 -11.90 7.12
CA SER A 183 -16.54 -11.67 7.96
C SER A 183 -17.28 -10.38 7.58
N LYS A 184 -18.52 -10.23 8.08
CA LYS A 184 -19.27 -8.97 7.95
C LYS A 184 -18.48 -7.77 8.53
N THR A 185 -17.75 -7.96 9.63
CA THR A 185 -16.92 -6.93 10.26
C THR A 185 -15.76 -6.48 9.36
N ASP A 186 -15.18 -7.39 8.59
CA ASP A 186 -14.11 -7.04 7.64
C ASP A 186 -14.62 -6.02 6.60
N PHE A 187 -15.84 -6.19 6.08
CA PHE A 187 -16.43 -5.27 5.12
C PHE A 187 -16.98 -3.99 5.76
N SER A 188 -17.64 -4.08 6.90
CA SER A 188 -18.31 -2.92 7.51
C SER A 188 -17.35 -1.99 8.28
N VAL A 189 -16.34 -2.56 8.93
CA VAL A 189 -15.39 -1.82 9.78
C VAL A 189 -14.03 -1.70 9.11
N LYS A 190 -13.30 -2.82 8.91
CA LYS A 190 -11.91 -2.75 8.45
C LYS A 190 -11.78 -2.11 7.06
N LEU A 191 -12.59 -2.54 6.10
CA LEU A 191 -12.63 -1.95 4.77
C LEU A 191 -13.51 -0.69 4.75
N GLY A 192 -14.67 -0.75 5.39
CA GLY A 192 -15.69 0.30 5.32
C GLY A 192 -15.23 1.66 5.84
N THR A 193 -14.32 1.71 6.83
CA THR A 193 -13.75 2.97 7.32
C THR A 193 -12.80 3.65 6.33
N LEU A 194 -12.31 2.91 5.33
CA LEU A 194 -11.40 3.40 4.29
C LEU A 194 -12.11 3.77 2.98
N LEU A 195 -13.43 3.56 2.90
CA LEU A 195 -14.25 3.79 1.71
C LEU A 195 -15.21 4.96 1.90
N ASP A 196 -15.58 5.61 0.78
CA ASP A 196 -16.75 6.49 0.75
C ASP A 196 -18.05 5.70 1.03
N ALA A 197 -19.14 6.43 1.29
CA ALA A 197 -20.39 5.82 1.70
C ALA A 197 -20.99 4.89 0.62
N SER A 198 -20.89 5.26 -0.65
CA SER A 198 -21.46 4.50 -1.76
C SER A 198 -20.74 3.18 -1.97
N LYS A 199 -19.40 3.20 -1.98
CA LYS A 199 -18.57 2.00 -2.09
C LYS A 199 -18.67 1.11 -0.87
N ARG A 200 -18.74 1.70 0.34
CA ARG A 200 -18.97 0.94 1.56
C ARG A 200 -20.24 0.11 1.46
N LYS A 201 -21.36 0.72 1.04
CA LYS A 201 -22.63 0.02 0.83
C LYS A 201 -22.47 -1.10 -0.20
N TYR A 202 -21.87 -0.78 -1.37
CA TYR A 202 -21.64 -1.76 -2.43
C TYR A 202 -20.89 -3.01 -1.93
N TYR A 203 -19.75 -2.83 -1.23
CA TYR A 203 -18.95 -3.97 -0.77
C TYR A 203 -19.57 -4.72 0.42
N GLN A 204 -20.41 -4.07 1.22
CA GLN A 204 -21.21 -4.77 2.25
C GLN A 204 -22.25 -5.71 1.63
N GLU A 205 -22.87 -5.31 0.51
CA GLU A 205 -23.90 -6.07 -0.17
C GLU A 205 -23.34 -7.12 -1.14
N ASN A 206 -22.33 -6.74 -1.93
CA ASN A 206 -21.81 -7.53 -3.05
C ASN A 206 -20.47 -8.23 -2.75
N LYS A 207 -19.80 -7.87 -1.64
CA LYS A 207 -18.45 -8.39 -1.31
C LYS A 207 -17.50 -8.22 -2.52
N PHE A 208 -16.66 -9.23 -2.81
CA PHE A 208 -15.72 -9.26 -3.95
C PHE A 208 -16.27 -10.10 -5.11
N ARG A 209 -17.50 -9.85 -5.51
CA ARG A 209 -18.19 -10.64 -6.55
C ARG A 209 -17.42 -10.72 -7.87
N ILE A 210 -16.79 -9.62 -8.29
CA ILE A 210 -16.01 -9.58 -9.55
C ILE A 210 -14.78 -10.46 -9.44
N LEU A 211 -14.04 -10.36 -8.33
CA LEU A 211 -12.87 -11.21 -8.08
C LEU A 211 -13.27 -12.69 -7.97
N GLU A 212 -14.35 -13.00 -7.26
CA GLU A 212 -14.85 -14.38 -7.14
C GLU A 212 -15.25 -14.99 -8.49
N MET A 213 -15.93 -14.23 -9.35
CA MET A 213 -16.28 -14.68 -10.71
C MET A 213 -15.01 -14.99 -11.50
N HIS A 214 -14.06 -14.06 -11.55
CA HIS A 214 -12.82 -14.23 -12.29
C HIS A 214 -12.01 -15.45 -11.80
N LEU A 215 -11.93 -15.68 -10.48
CA LEU A 215 -11.25 -16.86 -9.93
C LEU A 215 -11.93 -18.17 -10.34
N ARG A 216 -13.27 -18.20 -10.35
CA ARG A 216 -14.04 -19.39 -10.76
C ARG A 216 -13.85 -19.70 -12.25
N ASP A 217 -13.83 -18.69 -13.10
CA ASP A 217 -13.66 -18.86 -14.55
C ASP A 217 -12.25 -19.40 -14.84
N LYS A 218 -11.23 -18.85 -14.20
CA LYS A 218 -9.85 -19.38 -14.32
C LYS A 218 -9.71 -20.83 -13.85
N LEU A 219 -10.38 -21.21 -12.76
CA LEU A 219 -10.35 -22.60 -12.26
C LEU A 219 -11.09 -23.60 -13.15
N LYS A 220 -12.02 -23.12 -13.98
CA LYS A 220 -12.69 -23.97 -14.98
C LYS A 220 -11.88 -24.15 -16.27
N GLY A 221 -10.82 -23.39 -16.47
CA GLY A 221 -9.99 -23.42 -17.67
C GLY A 221 -10.52 -22.60 -18.85
N GLU A 222 -11.41 -21.65 -18.56
CA GLU A 222 -11.98 -20.70 -19.53
C GLU A 222 -11.16 -19.40 -19.59
#